data_3cc53b50e533665dcd8d725423d96c93
#
_entry.id   3cc53b50e533665dcd8d725423d96c93
#
_cell.length_a   1.000
_cell.length_b   1.000
_cell.length_c   1.000
_cell.angle_alpha   90.00
_cell.angle_beta   90.00
_cell.angle_gamma   90.00
#
_symmetry.space_group_name_H-M   'P 1'
#
loop_
_entity.id
_entity.type
_entity.pdbx_description
1 polymer ?
#
loop_
_entity_poly.entity_id
_entity_poly.type
_entity_poly.pdbx_seq_one_letter_code
_entity_poly.pdbx_strand_id
1 'polypeptide(L)'
;MKYIPALFLFAGLPLAGFGDGDPARSRLLAIDASKFPSLQAALDALPPSGGVVHLPPGELELKEPLVLSHGDTRLVGAGDATRLINRNEEGKPALVVRAAEYPKNKKARLWRVQLANFRISGNPKSGDGILAEGIDEIFLHGLSVDRNGGCGVHFVDCYENPRIAHCNITYNADDGLRLSGCHDIIVNANQFEENLDAVVCVNSFNLTLNGNNIDDHLRHGIVIENTYGSVLSGNMIEECSGIAIVLDRDCYGITISANVIAHHLGGGVDLRDAWGCAVSANTFTLVHTNSIVVGPDSGRITITGNNFCNSYIGGGKDRRPREHKEPMRQDAGTGVLLKGTSDVVVSGNTFSGLDGPAVWTEGDSRRVLISNNLVTDVNRRQRERRPAMDLGGAKESLLKDNIIVADGP
;
A
#
# COMPACT_ATOMS: atom_id res chain seq x y z
N MET A 1 -18.70 43.08 24.41
CA MET A 1 -17.36 42.49 24.40
C MET A 1 -16.63 43.01 23.16
N LYS A 2 -15.60 43.85 23.39
CA LYS A 2 -14.90 44.57 22.32
C LYS A 2 -13.78 43.68 21.74
N TYR A 3 -13.82 43.46 20.43
CA TYR A 3 -12.72 42.83 19.71
C TYR A 3 -11.55 43.80 19.60
N ILE A 4 -10.36 43.37 20.03
CA ILE A 4 -9.08 44.07 19.80
C ILE A 4 -8.38 43.29 18.65
N PRO A 5 -8.07 43.90 17.51
CA PRO A 5 -7.24 43.25 16.49
C PRO A 5 -5.77 43.34 16.90
N ALA A 6 -5.10 42.18 16.98
CA ALA A 6 -3.65 42.15 17.20
C ALA A 6 -2.95 42.53 15.88
N LEU A 7 -2.28 43.67 15.91
CA LEU A 7 -1.44 44.19 14.84
C LEU A 7 -0.07 43.48 14.95
N PHE A 8 0.22 42.56 14.05
CA PHE A 8 1.56 41.99 13.94
C PHE A 8 2.46 42.98 13.19
N LEU A 9 3.33 43.68 13.93
CA LEU A 9 4.45 44.42 13.36
C LEU A 9 5.49 43.41 12.83
N PHE A 10 5.64 43.31 11.54
CA PHE A 10 6.82 42.70 10.94
C PHE A 10 8.00 43.65 11.11
N ALA A 11 8.84 43.36 12.08
CA ALA A 11 10.17 43.97 12.19
C ALA A 11 11.01 43.42 11.02
N GLY A 12 11.34 44.26 10.05
CA GLY A 12 12.23 43.89 8.93
C GLY A 12 13.62 43.54 9.50
N LEU A 13 13.97 42.27 9.44
CA LEU A 13 15.37 41.84 9.57
C LEU A 13 16.11 42.32 8.32
N PRO A 14 17.30 42.93 8.44
CA PRO A 14 18.10 43.29 7.30
C PRO A 14 18.49 42.03 6.54
N LEU A 15 18.21 42.01 5.22
CA LEU A 15 18.78 41.02 4.31
C LEU A 15 20.30 41.12 4.42
N ALA A 16 20.91 40.20 5.19
CA ALA A 16 22.35 40.02 5.15
C ALA A 16 22.73 39.72 3.70
N GLY A 17 23.55 40.55 3.10
CA GLY A 17 24.02 40.39 1.77
C GLY A 17 24.63 39.01 1.61
N PHE A 18 24.22 38.29 0.58
CA PHE A 18 24.90 37.09 0.15
C PHE A 18 26.32 37.51 -0.25
N GLY A 19 27.26 37.35 0.66
CA GLY A 19 28.68 37.52 0.38
C GLY A 19 29.07 36.58 -0.75
N ASP A 20 29.90 37.05 -1.65
CA ASP A 20 30.49 36.29 -2.76
C ASP A 20 31.00 34.95 -2.23
N GLY A 21 30.40 33.87 -2.71
CA GLY A 21 30.63 32.54 -2.18
C GLY A 21 32.08 32.12 -2.36
N ASP A 22 32.62 31.56 -1.32
CA ASP A 22 33.82 30.74 -1.32
C ASP A 22 33.85 29.81 -2.53
N PRO A 23 34.86 29.89 -3.42
CA PRO A 23 35.01 28.98 -4.57
C PRO A 23 35.20 27.50 -4.19
N ALA A 24 35.31 27.19 -2.89
CA ALA A 24 35.36 25.84 -2.33
C ALA A 24 33.99 25.21 -2.05
N ARG A 25 32.85 25.80 -2.44
CA ARG A 25 31.59 25.06 -2.46
C ARG A 25 31.78 23.91 -3.45
N SER A 26 31.94 22.72 -2.86
CA SER A 26 32.11 21.47 -3.59
C SER A 26 30.98 21.38 -4.65
N ARG A 27 31.34 21.52 -5.91
CA ARG A 27 30.41 21.17 -7.00
C ARG A 27 30.02 19.74 -6.75
N LEU A 28 28.71 19.49 -6.57
CA LEU A 28 28.20 18.13 -6.53
C LEU A 28 28.80 17.37 -7.71
N LEU A 29 29.56 16.32 -7.43
CA LEU A 29 30.23 15.55 -8.48
C LEU A 29 29.15 14.85 -9.31
N ALA A 30 29.18 15.06 -10.62
CA ALA A 30 28.37 14.32 -11.57
C ALA A 30 29.26 13.28 -12.27
N ILE A 31 28.91 12.01 -12.08
CA ILE A 31 29.60 10.85 -12.64
C ILE A 31 28.80 10.31 -13.82
N ASP A 32 29.41 10.16 -14.97
CA ASP A 32 28.89 9.42 -16.10
C ASP A 32 29.42 8.00 -16.03
N ALA A 33 28.55 7.05 -15.68
CA ALA A 33 28.95 5.66 -15.47
C ALA A 33 29.47 4.96 -16.74
N SER A 34 29.16 5.48 -17.93
CA SER A 34 29.70 4.95 -19.19
C SER A 34 31.23 5.14 -19.36
N LYS A 35 31.81 6.04 -18.57
CA LYS A 35 33.26 6.33 -18.57
C LYS A 35 34.06 5.46 -17.60
N PHE A 36 33.42 4.52 -16.93
CA PHE A 36 34.04 3.64 -15.95
C PHE A 36 34.09 2.20 -16.46
N PRO A 37 35.04 1.38 -15.98
CA PRO A 37 35.17 -0.02 -16.42
C PRO A 37 33.98 -0.90 -16.00
N SER A 38 33.20 -0.47 -14.99
CA SER A 38 31.95 -1.11 -14.54
C SER A 38 31.05 -0.12 -13.83
N LEU A 39 29.76 -0.44 -13.72
CA LEU A 39 28.81 0.37 -12.93
C LEU A 39 29.23 0.47 -11.46
N GLN A 40 29.76 -0.62 -10.88
CA GLN A 40 30.25 -0.61 -9.49
C GLN A 40 31.42 0.37 -9.34
N ALA A 41 32.38 0.36 -10.28
CA ALA A 41 33.49 1.30 -10.25
C ALA A 41 33.04 2.77 -10.32
N ALA A 42 31.94 3.05 -11.00
CA ALA A 42 31.34 4.40 -11.02
C ALA A 42 30.74 4.77 -9.67
N LEU A 43 30.06 3.82 -9.00
CA LEU A 43 29.53 4.03 -7.64
C LEU A 43 30.65 4.20 -6.61
N ASP A 44 31.72 3.41 -6.71
CA ASP A 44 32.87 3.46 -5.80
C ASP A 44 33.69 4.75 -5.97
N ALA A 45 33.57 5.43 -7.11
CA ALA A 45 34.20 6.72 -7.37
C ALA A 45 33.48 7.93 -6.74
N LEU A 46 32.33 7.72 -6.11
CA LEU A 46 31.64 8.77 -5.37
C LEU A 46 32.47 9.24 -4.18
N PRO A 47 32.59 10.55 -3.96
CA PRO A 47 33.22 11.07 -2.75
C PRO A 47 32.32 10.84 -1.52
N PRO A 48 32.85 10.91 -0.31
CA PRO A 48 32.03 10.80 0.93
C PRO A 48 30.90 11.83 1.03
N SER A 49 30.99 12.93 0.28
CA SER A 49 29.94 13.97 0.19
C SER A 49 28.80 13.61 -0.77
N GLY A 50 28.84 12.43 -1.37
CA GLY A 50 27.85 12.03 -2.37
C GLY A 50 28.00 12.69 -3.74
N GLY A 51 26.93 12.62 -4.55
CA GLY A 51 26.90 13.19 -5.89
C GLY A 51 25.80 12.61 -6.76
N VAL A 52 25.88 12.84 -8.08
CA VAL A 52 24.95 12.30 -9.05
C VAL A 52 25.65 11.29 -9.95
N VAL A 53 25.12 10.07 -10.04
CA VAL A 53 25.61 9.05 -10.99
C VAL A 53 24.59 8.88 -12.10
N HIS A 54 25.00 9.17 -13.33
CA HIS A 54 24.21 8.97 -14.53
C HIS A 54 24.49 7.58 -15.11
N LEU A 55 23.48 6.73 -15.14
CA LEU A 55 23.50 5.44 -15.82
C LEU A 55 23.28 5.66 -17.33
N PRO A 56 24.06 5.01 -18.21
CA PRO A 56 23.83 5.11 -19.64
C PRO A 56 22.53 4.39 -20.05
N PRO A 57 21.94 4.77 -21.18
CA PRO A 57 20.90 3.97 -21.80
C PRO A 57 21.47 2.64 -22.30
N GLY A 58 20.59 1.63 -22.43
CA GLY A 58 20.92 0.28 -22.88
C GLY A 58 20.68 -0.79 -21.81
N GLU A 59 20.96 -2.02 -22.18
CA GLU A 59 20.90 -3.17 -21.27
C GLU A 59 22.23 -3.32 -20.54
N LEU A 60 22.17 -3.27 -19.22
CA LEU A 60 23.32 -3.30 -18.31
C LEU A 60 23.22 -4.56 -17.46
N GLU A 61 23.96 -5.60 -17.83
CA GLU A 61 23.91 -6.91 -17.15
C GLU A 61 24.65 -6.89 -15.81
N LEU A 62 23.97 -7.38 -14.77
CA LEU A 62 24.51 -7.52 -13.42
C LEU A 62 24.62 -9.02 -13.08
N LYS A 63 25.85 -9.50 -12.86
CA LYS A 63 26.11 -10.86 -12.33
C LYS A 63 26.19 -10.86 -10.82
N GLU A 64 26.62 -9.75 -10.24
CA GLU A 64 26.65 -9.46 -8.80
C GLU A 64 25.82 -8.21 -8.51
N PRO A 65 25.31 -8.06 -7.28
CA PRO A 65 24.58 -6.86 -6.89
C PRO A 65 25.40 -5.59 -7.09
N LEU A 66 24.77 -4.53 -7.61
CA LEU A 66 25.31 -3.19 -7.43
C LEU A 66 25.15 -2.77 -5.98
N VAL A 67 26.17 -2.22 -5.37
CA VAL A 67 26.15 -1.76 -3.98
C VAL A 67 26.38 -0.26 -3.93
N LEU A 68 25.38 0.50 -3.48
CA LEU A 68 25.47 1.93 -3.25
C LEU A 68 25.64 2.18 -1.75
N SER A 69 26.83 2.64 -1.34
CA SER A 69 27.18 2.87 0.07
C SER A 69 27.54 4.31 0.40
N HIS A 70 27.09 5.26 -0.42
CA HIS A 70 27.29 6.70 -0.23
C HIS A 70 25.96 7.41 -0.04
N GLY A 71 25.83 8.18 1.04
CA GLY A 71 24.72 9.11 1.26
C GLY A 71 24.80 10.34 0.34
N ASP A 72 23.80 11.20 0.44
CA ASP A 72 23.71 12.42 -0.40
C ASP A 72 23.86 12.12 -1.91
N THR A 73 23.35 10.96 -2.34
CA THR A 73 23.59 10.41 -3.69
C THR A 73 22.29 10.26 -4.48
N ARG A 74 22.35 10.66 -5.74
CA ARG A 74 21.33 10.39 -6.73
C ARG A 74 21.86 9.45 -7.81
N LEU A 75 21.24 8.28 -7.96
CA LEU A 75 21.45 7.36 -9.08
C LEU A 75 20.31 7.55 -10.08
N VAL A 76 20.63 7.94 -11.32
CA VAL A 76 19.62 8.30 -12.30
C VAL A 76 19.93 7.72 -13.68
N GLY A 77 18.90 7.16 -14.34
CA GLY A 77 18.94 6.66 -15.70
C GLY A 77 18.17 7.55 -16.70
N ALA A 78 18.00 7.04 -17.90
CA ALA A 78 17.26 7.66 -19.01
C ALA A 78 15.83 7.07 -19.16
N GLY A 79 15.14 6.87 -18.05
CA GLY A 79 13.85 6.16 -18.03
C GLY A 79 14.01 4.67 -18.36
N ASP A 80 13.02 4.08 -18.97
CA ASP A 80 13.05 2.64 -19.36
C ASP A 80 14.11 2.33 -20.43
N ALA A 81 14.74 3.35 -21.03
CA ALA A 81 15.89 3.16 -21.92
C ALA A 81 17.16 2.70 -21.16
N THR A 82 17.25 2.95 -19.84
CA THR A 82 18.29 2.40 -18.97
C THR A 82 17.73 1.18 -18.26
N ARG A 83 18.27 0.00 -18.55
CA ARG A 83 17.79 -1.26 -18.01
C ARG A 83 18.88 -2.04 -17.30
N LEU A 84 18.80 -2.18 -16.00
CA LEU A 84 19.63 -3.08 -15.21
C LEU A 84 19.04 -4.48 -15.28
N ILE A 85 19.79 -5.47 -15.75
CA ILE A 85 19.33 -6.85 -15.89
C ILE A 85 20.06 -7.72 -14.88
N ASN A 86 19.36 -8.17 -13.84
CA ASN A 86 19.92 -9.09 -12.85
C ASN A 86 20.05 -10.50 -13.43
N ARG A 87 21.27 -10.90 -13.75
CA ARG A 87 21.62 -12.25 -14.23
C ARG A 87 22.01 -13.20 -13.12
N ASN A 88 21.93 -12.77 -11.88
CA ASN A 88 22.21 -13.63 -10.73
C ASN A 88 21.17 -14.74 -10.62
N GLU A 89 21.61 -15.96 -10.30
CA GLU A 89 20.75 -17.13 -10.08
C GLU A 89 20.92 -17.71 -8.66
N GLU A 90 21.50 -16.95 -7.74
CA GLU A 90 21.81 -17.36 -6.37
C GLU A 90 20.96 -16.63 -5.32
N GLY A 91 19.84 -16.02 -5.73
CA GLY A 91 18.94 -15.28 -4.84
C GLY A 91 19.50 -13.91 -4.40
N LYS A 92 20.48 -13.34 -5.13
CA LYS A 92 21.04 -12.04 -4.79
C LYS A 92 20.22 -10.90 -5.41
N PRO A 93 20.06 -9.75 -4.70
CA PRO A 93 19.38 -8.56 -5.25
C PRO A 93 20.12 -7.96 -6.45
N ALA A 94 19.40 -7.19 -7.27
CA ALA A 94 20.04 -6.42 -8.34
C ALA A 94 20.80 -5.20 -7.78
N LEU A 95 20.15 -4.43 -6.91
CA LEU A 95 20.70 -3.22 -6.28
C LEU A 95 20.56 -3.30 -4.77
N VAL A 96 21.66 -3.09 -4.06
CA VAL A 96 21.70 -2.98 -2.59
C VAL A 96 22.08 -1.56 -2.23
N VAL A 97 21.29 -0.92 -1.38
CA VAL A 97 21.58 0.41 -0.84
C VAL A 97 21.73 0.31 0.67
N ARG A 98 22.92 0.54 1.18
CA ARG A 98 23.21 0.50 2.62
C ARG A 98 24.57 1.11 2.95
N ALA A 99 24.75 1.54 4.19
CA ALA A 99 26.10 1.87 4.69
C ALA A 99 27.04 0.65 4.59
N ALA A 100 28.30 0.86 4.27
CA ALA A 100 29.28 -0.22 4.14
C ALA A 100 29.39 -1.04 5.44
N GLU A 101 29.21 -0.41 6.58
CA GLU A 101 29.28 -1.01 7.92
C GLU A 101 27.99 -1.74 8.33
N TYR A 102 26.86 -1.49 7.66
CA TYR A 102 25.54 -1.99 8.06
C TYR A 102 25.47 -3.52 8.27
N PRO A 103 26.14 -4.38 7.46
CA PRO A 103 26.12 -5.81 7.70
C PRO A 103 26.66 -6.24 9.08
N LYS A 104 27.59 -5.45 9.62
CA LYS A 104 28.21 -5.70 10.95
C LYS A 104 27.62 -4.82 12.04
N ASN A 105 27.11 -3.65 11.69
CA ASN A 105 26.57 -2.65 12.61
C ASN A 105 25.20 -2.15 12.10
N LYS A 106 24.13 -2.75 12.58
CA LYS A 106 22.76 -2.40 12.21
C LYS A 106 22.35 -0.96 12.59
N LYS A 107 23.19 -0.23 13.32
CA LYS A 107 23.00 1.20 13.64
C LYS A 107 23.68 2.13 12.61
N ALA A 108 24.47 1.59 11.70
CA ALA A 108 25.04 2.40 10.61
C ALA A 108 23.92 2.84 9.66
N ARG A 109 23.87 4.14 9.35
CA ARG A 109 22.83 4.76 8.53
C ARG A 109 23.43 5.43 7.31
N LEU A 110 22.69 5.40 6.19
CA LEU A 110 22.89 6.33 5.08
C LEU A 110 21.81 7.40 5.09
N TRP A 111 22.14 8.55 4.56
CA TRP A 111 21.22 9.67 4.45
C TRP A 111 21.04 10.13 3.01
N ARG A 112 19.80 10.47 2.63
CA ARG A 112 19.44 11.16 1.38
C ARG A 112 19.92 10.44 0.14
N VAL A 113 19.35 9.28 -0.14
CA VAL A 113 19.58 8.52 -1.37
C VAL A 113 18.37 8.65 -2.28
N GLN A 114 18.60 8.97 -3.54
CA GLN A 114 17.57 8.99 -4.56
C GLN A 114 17.89 8.03 -5.70
N LEU A 115 16.94 7.18 -6.06
CA LEU A 115 16.98 6.28 -7.21
C LEU A 115 15.91 6.73 -8.20
N ALA A 116 16.27 7.04 -9.46
CA ALA A 116 15.30 7.65 -10.37
C ALA A 116 15.48 7.23 -11.84
N ASN A 117 14.35 7.05 -12.52
CA ASN A 117 14.26 6.95 -13.96
C ASN A 117 15.15 5.85 -14.57
N PHE A 118 15.02 4.63 -14.13
CA PHE A 118 15.61 3.44 -14.76
C PHE A 118 14.76 2.20 -14.48
N ARG A 119 15.03 1.13 -15.22
CA ARG A 119 14.37 -0.15 -15.07
C ARG A 119 15.31 -1.18 -14.45
N ILE A 120 14.77 -2.03 -13.57
CA ILE A 120 15.42 -3.24 -13.07
C ILE A 120 14.56 -4.43 -13.48
N SER A 121 15.17 -5.40 -14.16
CA SER A 121 14.51 -6.65 -14.51
C SER A 121 15.32 -7.82 -13.98
N GLY A 122 14.65 -8.70 -13.24
CA GLY A 122 15.25 -9.91 -12.68
C GLY A 122 15.00 -11.18 -13.49
N ASN A 123 15.10 -12.30 -12.81
CA ASN A 123 14.75 -13.64 -13.27
C ASN A 123 14.20 -14.46 -12.08
N PRO A 124 13.54 -15.60 -12.29
CA PRO A 124 12.92 -16.36 -11.19
C PRO A 124 13.86 -16.88 -10.11
N LYS A 125 15.17 -16.89 -10.34
CA LYS A 125 16.17 -17.33 -9.37
C LYS A 125 16.96 -16.16 -8.74
N SER A 126 16.71 -14.92 -9.18
CA SER A 126 17.31 -13.73 -8.58
C SER A 126 16.68 -13.45 -7.20
N GLY A 127 17.29 -12.56 -6.42
CA GLY A 127 16.69 -12.00 -5.22
C GLY A 127 15.81 -10.79 -5.54
N ASP A 128 15.78 -9.82 -4.61
CA ASP A 128 15.02 -8.59 -4.74
C ASP A 128 15.51 -7.71 -5.89
N GLY A 129 14.62 -6.91 -6.46
CA GLY A 129 15.04 -5.87 -7.40
C GLY A 129 15.88 -4.80 -6.70
N ILE A 130 15.37 -4.26 -5.60
CA ILE A 130 16.04 -3.26 -4.75
C ILE A 130 15.94 -3.71 -3.30
N LEU A 131 17.09 -3.84 -2.63
CA LEU A 131 17.18 -4.01 -1.18
C LEU A 131 17.82 -2.76 -0.58
N ALA A 132 17.06 -2.01 0.25
CA ALA A 132 17.55 -0.85 0.98
C ALA A 132 17.54 -1.11 2.48
N GLU A 133 18.69 -0.99 3.13
CA GLU A 133 18.86 -1.32 4.54
C GLU A 133 19.43 -0.13 5.33
N GLY A 134 18.70 0.32 6.34
CA GLY A 134 19.18 1.36 7.25
C GLY A 134 19.37 2.74 6.59
N ILE A 135 18.39 3.18 5.80
CA ILE A 135 18.47 4.46 5.07
C ILE A 135 17.50 5.47 5.68
N ASP A 136 18.00 6.67 5.90
CA ASP A 136 17.18 7.84 6.24
C ASP A 136 17.00 8.71 4.99
N GLU A 137 15.77 9.10 4.68
CA GLU A 137 15.40 9.87 3.50
C GLU A 137 15.74 9.15 2.16
N ILE A 138 15.30 7.89 1.98
CA ILE A 138 15.39 7.25 0.66
C ILE A 138 14.20 7.63 -0.21
N PHE A 139 14.46 7.95 -1.47
CA PHE A 139 13.42 8.28 -2.42
C PHE A 139 13.58 7.50 -3.74
N LEU A 140 12.57 6.69 -4.09
CA LEU A 140 12.42 6.01 -5.37
C LEU A 140 11.41 6.77 -6.24
N HIS A 141 11.79 7.09 -7.47
CA HIS A 141 10.93 7.85 -8.36
C HIS A 141 11.04 7.41 -9.81
N GLY A 142 9.91 7.12 -10.46
CA GLY A 142 9.87 6.78 -11.88
C GLY A 142 10.69 5.54 -12.24
N LEU A 143 10.68 4.54 -11.39
CA LEU A 143 11.34 3.26 -11.62
C LEU A 143 10.35 2.24 -12.20
N SER A 144 10.85 1.34 -13.05
CA SER A 144 10.18 0.09 -13.39
C SER A 144 10.96 -1.07 -12.77
N VAL A 145 10.33 -1.89 -11.93
CA VAL A 145 10.99 -3.01 -11.23
C VAL A 145 10.18 -4.28 -11.45
N ASP A 146 10.74 -5.23 -12.21
CA ASP A 146 9.97 -6.38 -12.65
C ASP A 146 10.74 -7.70 -12.68
N ARG A 147 9.97 -8.81 -12.63
CA ARG A 147 10.43 -10.19 -12.83
C ARG A 147 11.57 -10.62 -11.92
N ASN A 148 11.64 -10.06 -10.72
CA ASN A 148 12.62 -10.51 -9.72
C ASN A 148 12.12 -11.78 -9.03
N GLY A 149 13.04 -12.64 -8.61
CA GLY A 149 12.73 -13.88 -7.89
C GLY A 149 12.39 -13.65 -6.42
N GLY A 150 12.71 -12.47 -5.88
CA GLY A 150 12.29 -11.97 -4.58
C GLY A 150 11.29 -10.83 -4.71
N CYS A 151 11.31 -9.91 -3.75
CA CYS A 151 10.50 -8.69 -3.79
C CYS A 151 10.93 -7.75 -4.93
N GLY A 152 9.98 -6.96 -5.45
CA GLY A 152 10.36 -5.85 -6.32
C GLY A 152 11.25 -4.85 -5.59
N VAL A 153 10.75 -4.33 -4.47
CA VAL A 153 11.45 -3.40 -3.58
C VAL A 153 11.31 -3.87 -2.13
N HIS A 154 12.42 -3.96 -1.41
CA HIS A 154 12.44 -4.31 0.00
C HIS A 154 13.20 -3.23 0.80
N PHE A 155 12.49 -2.56 1.71
CA PHE A 155 13.06 -1.62 2.68
C PHE A 155 13.13 -2.26 4.05
N VAL A 156 14.31 -2.21 4.67
CA VAL A 156 14.57 -2.70 6.02
C VAL A 156 15.11 -1.55 6.86
N ASP A 157 14.45 -1.24 7.97
CA ASP A 157 14.87 -0.17 8.88
C ASP A 157 15.12 1.17 8.18
N CYS A 158 14.25 1.56 7.24
CA CYS A 158 14.34 2.86 6.56
C CYS A 158 13.44 3.89 7.28
N TYR A 159 14.02 5.03 7.67
CA TYR A 159 13.38 6.05 8.48
C TYR A 159 13.43 7.44 7.84
N GLU A 160 12.87 8.43 8.52
CA GLU A 160 12.91 9.83 8.10
C GLU A 160 12.42 10.03 6.65
N ASN A 161 11.12 9.76 6.48
CA ASN A 161 10.40 10.02 5.22
C ASN A 161 10.84 9.19 3.98
N PRO A 162 10.94 7.85 4.05
CA PRO A 162 11.11 7.04 2.84
C PRO A 162 9.95 7.29 1.86
N ARG A 163 10.26 7.40 0.56
CA ARG A 163 9.25 7.67 -0.46
C ARG A 163 9.39 6.74 -1.65
N ILE A 164 8.26 6.22 -2.12
CA ILE A 164 8.15 5.44 -3.35
C ILE A 164 7.02 6.06 -4.18
N ALA A 165 7.36 6.67 -5.32
CA ALA A 165 6.39 7.40 -6.11
C ALA A 165 6.59 7.23 -7.62
N HIS A 166 5.47 7.16 -8.36
CA HIS A 166 5.46 7.05 -9.82
C HIS A 166 6.25 5.86 -10.36
N CYS A 167 6.29 4.76 -9.60
CA CYS A 167 6.98 3.53 -9.96
C CYS A 167 5.99 2.51 -10.53
N ASN A 168 6.52 1.63 -11.40
CA ASN A 168 5.84 0.47 -11.93
C ASN A 168 6.52 -0.79 -11.36
N ILE A 169 5.84 -1.53 -10.47
CA ILE A 169 6.43 -2.66 -9.72
C ILE A 169 5.57 -3.90 -9.98
N THR A 170 6.05 -4.78 -10.88
CA THR A 170 5.20 -5.79 -11.49
C THR A 170 5.89 -7.14 -11.69
N TYR A 171 5.11 -8.22 -11.65
CA TYR A 171 5.56 -9.57 -11.99
C TYR A 171 6.70 -10.09 -11.11
N ASN A 172 6.85 -9.63 -9.87
CA ASN A 172 7.87 -10.15 -8.96
C ASN A 172 7.33 -11.40 -8.25
N ALA A 173 8.20 -12.38 -8.02
CA ALA A 173 7.78 -13.68 -7.48
C ALA A 173 7.37 -13.62 -5.99
N ASP A 174 7.83 -12.61 -5.26
CA ASP A 174 7.40 -12.28 -3.90
C ASP A 174 6.66 -10.93 -3.92
N ASP A 175 6.69 -10.14 -2.86
CA ASP A 175 5.92 -8.91 -2.75
C ASP A 175 6.40 -7.83 -3.75
N GLY A 176 5.48 -7.04 -4.22
CA GLY A 176 5.85 -5.85 -4.99
C GLY A 176 6.71 -4.90 -4.16
N LEU A 177 6.19 -4.48 -3.00
CA LEU A 177 6.89 -3.66 -2.02
C LEU A 177 6.79 -4.29 -0.63
N ARG A 178 7.93 -4.55 -0.01
CA ARG A 178 8.03 -4.97 1.39
C ARG A 178 8.68 -3.88 2.23
N LEU A 179 8.03 -3.51 3.33
CA LEU A 179 8.47 -2.52 4.31
C LEU A 179 8.63 -3.23 5.65
N SER A 180 9.84 -3.31 6.18
CA SER A 180 10.16 -4.03 7.42
C SER A 180 10.82 -3.08 8.41
N GLY A 181 10.12 -2.74 9.50
CA GLY A 181 10.63 -1.83 10.53
C GLY A 181 10.83 -0.39 10.06
N CYS A 182 10.01 0.09 9.12
CA CYS A 182 10.16 1.42 8.54
C CYS A 182 9.26 2.47 9.21
N HIS A 183 9.64 3.77 9.13
CA HIS A 183 8.88 4.88 9.72
C HIS A 183 8.62 6.00 8.71
N ASP A 184 7.47 6.69 8.87
CA ASP A 184 7.11 7.92 8.13
C ASP A 184 7.08 7.75 6.61
N ILE A 185 6.55 6.61 6.15
CA ILE A 185 6.65 6.13 4.78
C ILE A 185 5.54 6.76 3.91
N ILE A 186 5.91 7.17 2.70
CA ILE A 186 4.96 7.62 1.69
C ILE A 186 5.06 6.73 0.45
N VAL A 187 3.95 6.09 0.08
CA VAL A 187 3.81 5.25 -1.12
C VAL A 187 2.66 5.81 -1.95
N ASN A 188 2.96 6.48 -3.06
CA ASN A 188 1.92 7.15 -3.82
C ASN A 188 2.09 7.10 -5.33
N ALA A 189 0.96 7.06 -6.04
CA ALA A 189 0.92 7.11 -7.51
C ALA A 189 1.77 6.02 -8.19
N ASN A 190 1.78 4.81 -7.63
CA ASN A 190 2.47 3.66 -8.21
C ASN A 190 1.47 2.70 -8.86
N GLN A 191 1.97 1.92 -9.82
CA GLN A 191 1.33 0.73 -10.34
C GLN A 191 1.97 -0.50 -9.68
N PHE A 192 1.15 -1.36 -9.08
CA PHE A 192 1.51 -2.70 -8.64
C PHE A 192 0.66 -3.71 -9.40
N GLU A 193 1.27 -4.72 -10.01
CA GLU A 193 0.54 -5.70 -10.83
C GLU A 193 1.24 -7.06 -10.79
N GLU A 194 0.46 -8.13 -10.66
CA GLU A 194 0.91 -9.52 -10.72
C GLU A 194 2.14 -9.85 -9.84
N ASN A 195 2.27 -9.24 -8.64
CA ASN A 195 3.20 -9.72 -7.62
C ASN A 195 2.49 -10.74 -6.71
N LEU A 196 3.20 -11.36 -5.76
CA LEU A 196 2.56 -12.22 -4.76
C LEU A 196 1.56 -11.42 -3.93
N ASP A 197 2.03 -10.43 -3.16
CA ASP A 197 1.23 -9.35 -2.58
C ASP A 197 1.70 -8.00 -3.18
N ALA A 198 0.82 -7.01 -3.24
CA ALA A 198 1.25 -5.71 -3.74
C ALA A 198 2.18 -5.01 -2.75
N VAL A 199 1.70 -4.81 -1.52
CA VAL A 199 2.41 -4.10 -0.46
C VAL A 199 2.29 -4.88 0.85
N VAL A 200 3.42 -5.20 1.45
CA VAL A 200 3.51 -5.77 2.80
C VAL A 200 4.26 -4.81 3.71
N CYS A 201 3.64 -4.40 4.82
CA CYS A 201 4.21 -3.48 5.79
C CYS A 201 4.19 -4.11 7.18
N VAL A 202 5.36 -4.33 7.78
CA VAL A 202 5.51 -5.09 9.02
C VAL A 202 6.36 -4.32 10.02
N ASN A 203 5.94 -4.29 11.30
CA ASN A 203 6.67 -3.64 12.40
C ASN A 203 7.02 -2.17 12.11
N SER A 204 6.08 -1.43 11.54
CA SER A 204 6.33 -0.11 10.99
C SER A 204 5.41 0.95 11.61
N PHE A 205 5.63 2.23 11.26
CA PHE A 205 4.82 3.36 11.75
C PHE A 205 4.53 4.36 10.64
N ASN A 206 3.37 5.04 10.73
CA ASN A 206 3.03 6.20 9.92
C ASN A 206 3.15 5.95 8.40
N LEU A 207 2.58 4.83 7.91
CA LEU A 207 2.47 4.58 6.47
C LEU A 207 1.36 5.44 5.87
N THR A 208 1.68 6.25 4.88
CA THR A 208 0.72 6.87 3.97
C THR A 208 0.78 6.16 2.63
N LEU A 209 -0.23 5.35 2.31
CA LEU A 209 -0.36 4.61 1.05
C LEU A 209 -1.58 5.14 0.31
N ASN A 210 -1.34 5.94 -0.75
CA ASN A 210 -2.43 6.66 -1.39
C ASN A 210 -2.28 6.82 -2.92
N GLY A 211 -3.41 6.78 -3.61
CA GLY A 211 -3.45 7.01 -5.05
C GLY A 211 -2.68 5.98 -5.88
N ASN A 212 -2.55 4.74 -5.40
CA ASN A 212 -1.92 3.66 -6.14
C ASN A 212 -2.98 2.86 -6.91
N ASN A 213 -2.56 2.25 -8.02
CA ASN A 213 -3.27 1.19 -8.70
C ASN A 213 -2.65 -0.15 -8.32
N ILE A 214 -3.47 -1.07 -7.81
CA ILE A 214 -3.09 -2.37 -7.27
C ILE A 214 -3.97 -3.40 -7.96
N ASP A 215 -3.38 -4.26 -8.81
CA ASP A 215 -4.11 -5.07 -9.77
C ASP A 215 -3.55 -6.48 -9.91
N ASP A 216 -4.42 -7.47 -10.08
CA ASP A 216 -4.10 -8.87 -10.44
C ASP A 216 -3.06 -9.57 -9.53
N HIS A 217 -3.07 -9.31 -8.22
CA HIS A 217 -2.10 -9.95 -7.33
C HIS A 217 -2.43 -11.42 -7.04
N LEU A 218 -1.37 -12.24 -7.00
CA LEU A 218 -1.49 -13.69 -6.85
C LEU A 218 -2.01 -14.10 -5.47
N ARG A 219 -1.91 -13.23 -4.45
CA ARG A 219 -2.42 -13.44 -3.10
C ARG A 219 -3.22 -12.22 -2.62
N HIS A 220 -2.64 -11.33 -1.83
CA HIS A 220 -3.33 -10.18 -1.25
C HIS A 220 -2.93 -8.86 -1.95
N GLY A 221 -3.79 -7.85 -1.84
CA GLY A 221 -3.44 -6.49 -2.22
C GLY A 221 -2.47 -5.87 -1.20
N ILE A 222 -2.96 -5.49 -0.04
CA ILE A 222 -2.20 -4.82 1.02
C ILE A 222 -2.25 -5.66 2.29
N VAL A 223 -1.10 -5.95 2.88
CA VAL A 223 -0.97 -6.65 4.17
C VAL A 223 -0.22 -5.74 5.13
N ILE A 224 -0.86 -5.41 6.25
CA ILE A 224 -0.28 -4.59 7.31
C ILE A 224 -0.25 -5.41 8.59
N GLU A 225 0.92 -5.51 9.21
CA GLU A 225 1.11 -6.28 10.44
C GLU A 225 1.90 -5.45 11.46
N ASN A 226 1.49 -5.48 12.72
CA ASN A 226 2.15 -4.78 13.84
C ASN A 226 2.58 -3.35 13.44
N THR A 227 1.62 -2.58 12.94
CA THR A 227 1.87 -1.25 12.38
C THR A 227 0.84 -0.24 12.90
N TYR A 228 1.27 0.97 13.20
CA TYR A 228 0.47 1.98 13.87
C TYR A 228 0.32 3.26 13.04
N GLY A 229 -0.77 4.00 13.30
CA GLY A 229 -0.96 5.39 12.85
C GLY A 229 -0.90 5.58 11.33
N SER A 230 -1.52 4.71 10.54
CA SER A 230 -1.36 4.68 9.08
C SER A 230 -2.63 5.07 8.33
N VAL A 231 -2.46 5.50 7.07
CA VAL A 231 -3.56 5.88 6.19
C VAL A 231 -3.44 5.13 4.85
N LEU A 232 -4.49 4.39 4.50
CA LEU A 232 -4.66 3.70 3.21
C LEU A 232 -5.81 4.37 2.48
N SER A 233 -5.55 5.26 1.51
CA SER A 233 -6.62 6.06 0.93
C SER A 233 -6.50 6.34 -0.56
N GLY A 234 -7.66 6.39 -1.24
CA GLY A 234 -7.70 6.77 -2.65
C GLY A 234 -7.01 5.78 -3.59
N ASN A 235 -6.86 4.53 -3.19
CA ASN A 235 -6.29 3.49 -4.04
C ASN A 235 -7.40 2.80 -4.86
N MET A 236 -7.06 2.40 -6.08
CA MET A 236 -7.79 1.39 -6.83
C MET A 236 -7.16 0.04 -6.50
N ILE A 237 -7.96 -0.91 -5.99
CA ILE A 237 -7.49 -2.27 -5.63
C ILE A 237 -8.44 -3.25 -6.31
N GLU A 238 -7.92 -4.03 -7.25
CA GLU A 238 -8.73 -4.89 -8.13
C GLU A 238 -8.10 -6.29 -8.31
N GLU A 239 -8.95 -7.27 -8.51
CA GLU A 239 -8.63 -8.63 -9.00
C GLU A 239 -7.54 -9.41 -8.23
N CYS A 240 -7.29 -9.10 -6.95
CA CYS A 240 -6.40 -9.94 -6.15
C CYS A 240 -7.05 -11.30 -5.86
N SER A 241 -6.29 -12.38 -5.99
CA SER A 241 -6.76 -13.75 -5.70
C SER A 241 -7.11 -13.96 -4.23
N GLY A 242 -6.53 -13.18 -3.34
CA GLY A 242 -6.80 -13.15 -1.90
C GLY A 242 -7.69 -11.99 -1.49
N ILE A 243 -7.35 -11.38 -0.38
CA ILE A 243 -8.06 -10.27 0.25
C ILE A 243 -7.44 -8.95 -0.17
N ALA A 244 -8.26 -7.93 -0.42
CA ALA A 244 -7.75 -6.63 -0.84
C ALA A 244 -6.86 -5.98 0.24
N ILE A 245 -7.33 -5.91 1.49
CA ILE A 245 -6.60 -5.28 2.61
C ILE A 245 -6.71 -6.19 3.85
N VAL A 246 -5.57 -6.55 4.42
CA VAL A 246 -5.47 -7.32 5.68
C VAL A 246 -4.76 -6.47 6.73
N LEU A 247 -5.37 -6.32 7.92
CA LEU A 247 -4.73 -5.80 9.12
C LEU A 247 -4.59 -6.93 10.15
N ASP A 248 -3.37 -7.25 10.55
CA ASP A 248 -3.08 -8.39 11.43
C ASP A 248 -1.98 -8.05 12.46
N ARG A 249 -1.88 -8.84 13.51
CA ARG A 249 -0.82 -8.76 14.52
C ARG A 249 -0.64 -7.37 15.14
N ASP A 250 -1.62 -6.95 15.96
CA ASP A 250 -1.58 -5.70 16.75
C ASP A 250 -1.49 -4.43 15.88
N CYS A 251 -2.36 -4.30 14.89
CA CYS A 251 -2.53 -3.04 14.16
C CYS A 251 -3.34 -2.03 14.98
N TYR A 252 -2.94 -0.76 14.98
CA TYR A 252 -3.62 0.27 15.75
C TYR A 252 -3.72 1.62 15.02
N GLY A 253 -4.91 2.24 15.09
CA GLY A 253 -5.11 3.62 14.62
C GLY A 253 -4.95 3.79 13.10
N ILE A 254 -5.42 2.79 12.32
CA ILE A 254 -5.32 2.80 10.87
C ILE A 254 -6.64 3.27 10.25
N THR A 255 -6.53 4.18 9.29
CA THR A 255 -7.68 4.64 8.49
C THR A 255 -7.62 4.04 7.08
N ILE A 256 -8.68 3.32 6.68
CA ILE A 256 -8.91 2.80 5.33
C ILE A 256 -10.04 3.61 4.71
N SER A 257 -9.74 4.50 3.75
CA SER A 257 -10.76 5.42 3.25
C SER A 257 -10.66 5.74 1.77
N ALA A 258 -11.82 6.00 1.16
CA ALA A 258 -11.92 6.46 -0.23
C ALA A 258 -11.23 5.52 -1.25
N ASN A 259 -11.11 4.22 -0.95
CA ASN A 259 -10.60 3.23 -1.88
C ASN A 259 -11.74 2.64 -2.71
N VAL A 260 -11.42 2.22 -3.93
CA VAL A 260 -12.26 1.31 -4.72
C VAL A 260 -11.69 -0.09 -4.56
N ILE A 261 -12.49 -1.01 -4.07
CA ILE A 261 -12.14 -2.42 -3.79
C ILE A 261 -13.04 -3.29 -4.64
N ALA A 262 -12.46 -3.92 -5.66
CA ALA A 262 -13.21 -4.58 -6.72
C ALA A 262 -12.69 -5.99 -7.06
N HIS A 263 -13.61 -6.89 -7.38
CA HIS A 263 -13.34 -8.21 -7.98
C HIS A 263 -12.43 -9.15 -7.16
N HIS A 264 -12.38 -9.03 -5.82
CA HIS A 264 -11.51 -9.85 -4.98
C HIS A 264 -12.11 -11.24 -4.70
N LEU A 265 -11.31 -12.30 -4.88
CA LEU A 265 -11.77 -13.67 -4.64
C LEU A 265 -11.82 -14.01 -3.14
N GLY A 266 -10.89 -13.51 -2.35
CA GLY A 266 -10.79 -13.79 -0.90
C GLY A 266 -11.60 -12.84 -0.01
N GLY A 267 -11.94 -11.64 -0.49
CA GLY A 267 -12.68 -10.65 0.29
C GLY A 267 -12.12 -9.23 0.17
N GLY A 268 -12.82 -8.27 0.77
CA GLY A 268 -12.45 -6.86 0.74
C GLY A 268 -11.45 -6.49 1.84
N VAL A 269 -11.92 -6.21 3.06
CA VAL A 269 -11.09 -5.82 4.20
C VAL A 269 -11.22 -6.86 5.31
N ASP A 270 -10.10 -7.36 5.82
CA ASP A 270 -10.04 -8.32 6.92
C ASP A 270 -9.23 -7.72 8.08
N LEU A 271 -9.94 -7.40 9.17
CA LEU A 271 -9.36 -6.88 10.42
C LEU A 271 -9.23 -8.05 11.39
N ARG A 272 -8.07 -8.71 11.43
CA ARG A 272 -7.81 -9.92 12.22
C ARG A 272 -7.41 -9.59 13.65
N ASP A 273 -6.50 -8.62 13.78
CA ASP A 273 -6.03 -8.09 15.06
C ASP A 273 -5.77 -6.58 14.87
N ALA A 274 -6.86 -5.80 15.01
CA ALA A 274 -6.84 -4.37 14.67
C ALA A 274 -7.70 -3.56 15.65
N TRP A 275 -7.15 -2.51 16.23
CA TRP A 275 -7.78 -1.68 17.24
C TRP A 275 -7.83 -0.21 16.88
N GLY A 276 -8.95 0.44 17.18
CA GLY A 276 -9.09 1.90 16.98
C GLY A 276 -8.97 2.31 15.51
N CYS A 277 -9.43 1.46 14.59
CA CYS A 277 -9.34 1.69 13.15
C CYS A 277 -10.66 2.21 12.57
N ALA A 278 -10.57 2.87 11.41
CA ALA A 278 -11.73 3.36 10.68
C ALA A 278 -11.73 2.82 9.23
N VAL A 279 -12.89 2.33 8.77
CA VAL A 279 -13.14 1.96 7.38
C VAL A 279 -14.26 2.85 6.86
N SER A 280 -13.92 3.84 6.01
CA SER A 280 -14.87 4.89 5.65
C SER A 280 -14.82 5.34 4.20
N ALA A 281 -15.97 5.66 3.64
CA ALA A 281 -16.09 6.21 2.29
C ALA A 281 -15.45 5.33 1.18
N ASN A 282 -15.33 4.01 1.40
CA ASN A 282 -14.85 3.09 0.37
C ASN A 282 -16.01 2.60 -0.50
N THR A 283 -15.71 2.23 -1.73
CA THR A 283 -16.62 1.52 -2.63
C THR A 283 -16.18 0.08 -2.75
N PHE A 284 -17.04 -0.83 -2.33
CA PHE A 284 -16.87 -2.28 -2.52
C PHE A 284 -17.76 -2.72 -3.67
N THR A 285 -17.18 -3.34 -4.67
CA THR A 285 -17.92 -3.84 -5.82
C THR A 285 -17.39 -5.19 -6.28
N LEU A 286 -18.31 -6.12 -6.58
CA LEU A 286 -17.98 -7.44 -7.10
C LEU A 286 -16.99 -8.23 -6.22
N VAL A 287 -17.10 -8.10 -4.90
CA VAL A 287 -16.33 -8.89 -3.93
C VAL A 287 -16.98 -10.26 -3.79
N HIS A 288 -16.21 -11.33 -3.89
CA HIS A 288 -16.76 -12.71 -3.95
C HIS A 288 -17.16 -13.30 -2.59
N THR A 289 -16.66 -12.73 -1.50
CA THR A 289 -16.96 -13.20 -0.14
C THR A 289 -17.44 -12.03 0.73
N ASN A 290 -16.91 -11.87 1.93
CA ASN A 290 -17.27 -10.74 2.79
C ASN A 290 -16.56 -9.46 2.33
N SER A 291 -17.31 -8.36 2.24
CA SER A 291 -16.69 -7.07 1.95
C SER A 291 -15.83 -6.58 3.10
N ILE A 292 -16.28 -6.75 4.35
CA ILE A 292 -15.49 -6.47 5.56
C ILE A 292 -15.70 -7.61 6.58
N VAL A 293 -14.59 -8.06 7.17
CA VAL A 293 -14.58 -8.94 8.35
C VAL A 293 -13.89 -8.23 9.50
N VAL A 294 -14.51 -8.23 10.69
CA VAL A 294 -13.89 -7.79 11.93
C VAL A 294 -13.74 -8.99 12.83
N GLY A 295 -12.52 -9.43 13.06
CA GLY A 295 -12.16 -10.63 13.82
C GLY A 295 -12.24 -10.46 15.34
N PRO A 296 -12.10 -11.57 16.11
CA PRO A 296 -12.27 -11.58 17.57
C PRO A 296 -11.20 -10.77 18.31
N ASP A 297 -10.00 -10.65 17.76
CA ASP A 297 -8.91 -9.88 18.35
C ASP A 297 -8.93 -8.40 17.92
N SER A 298 -10.06 -7.95 17.35
CA SER A 298 -10.26 -6.57 16.87
C SER A 298 -11.37 -5.86 17.66
N GLY A 299 -11.26 -4.52 17.76
CA GLY A 299 -12.29 -3.73 18.42
C GLY A 299 -12.09 -2.22 18.27
N ARG A 300 -13.06 -1.43 18.80
CA ARG A 300 -13.10 0.02 18.63
C ARG A 300 -13.03 0.45 17.15
N ILE A 301 -13.84 -0.21 16.32
CA ILE A 301 -13.84 -0.04 14.86
C ILE A 301 -15.04 0.82 14.46
N THR A 302 -14.79 1.75 13.54
CA THR A 302 -15.86 2.53 12.90
C THR A 302 -15.93 2.19 11.42
N ILE A 303 -17.12 1.75 10.95
CA ILE A 303 -17.41 1.44 9.54
C ILE A 303 -18.51 2.39 9.09
N THR A 304 -18.17 3.42 8.29
CA THR A 304 -19.12 4.48 7.98
C THR A 304 -19.00 5.05 6.57
N GLY A 305 -20.14 5.40 5.98
CA GLY A 305 -20.17 6.06 4.67
C GLY A 305 -19.65 5.22 3.51
N ASN A 306 -19.58 3.90 3.67
CA ASN A 306 -19.14 3.02 2.58
C ASN A 306 -20.33 2.65 1.67
N ASN A 307 -20.01 2.36 0.42
CA ASN A 307 -20.94 1.83 -0.55
C ASN A 307 -20.57 0.35 -0.86
N PHE A 308 -21.49 -0.55 -0.55
CA PHE A 308 -21.38 -1.98 -0.84
C PHE A 308 -22.35 -2.30 -1.98
N CYS A 309 -21.82 -2.52 -3.18
CA CYS A 309 -22.64 -2.76 -4.36
C CYS A 309 -22.06 -3.90 -5.19
N ASN A 310 -22.64 -5.08 -5.05
CA ASN A 310 -22.25 -6.24 -5.83
C ASN A 310 -23.18 -6.49 -7.03
N SER A 311 -24.03 -5.54 -7.39
CA SER A 311 -24.94 -5.77 -8.47
C SER A 311 -24.54 -5.12 -9.77
N TYR A 312 -24.56 -5.90 -10.83
CA TYR A 312 -24.89 -5.35 -12.12
C TYR A 312 -26.39 -4.94 -12.07
N ILE A 313 -26.63 -3.67 -11.96
CA ILE A 313 -27.99 -3.12 -12.00
C ILE A 313 -28.64 -3.55 -13.32
N GLY A 314 -29.79 -4.20 -13.24
CA GLY A 314 -30.58 -4.57 -14.41
C GLY A 314 -30.67 -6.08 -14.69
N GLY A 315 -30.79 -6.89 -13.65
CA GLY A 315 -31.27 -8.28 -13.78
C GLY A 315 -30.29 -9.25 -14.45
N GLY A 316 -29.03 -9.18 -14.10
CA GLY A 316 -28.04 -10.19 -14.50
C GLY A 316 -27.65 -10.15 -15.98
N LYS A 317 -27.88 -9.06 -16.68
CA LYS A 317 -27.34 -8.89 -18.02
C LYS A 317 -25.89 -8.44 -17.91
N ASP A 318 -25.01 -9.33 -18.31
CA ASP A 318 -23.60 -9.06 -18.50
C ASP A 318 -23.42 -7.81 -19.39
N ARG A 319 -22.95 -6.71 -18.83
CA ARG A 319 -22.74 -5.46 -19.57
C ARG A 319 -21.34 -5.34 -20.14
N ARG A 320 -20.40 -6.23 -19.77
CA ARG A 320 -19.08 -6.28 -20.36
C ARG A 320 -19.12 -7.11 -21.63
N PRO A 321 -18.49 -6.68 -22.74
CA PRO A 321 -18.24 -7.52 -23.87
C PRO A 321 -17.48 -8.78 -23.39
N ARG A 322 -17.89 -9.96 -23.82
CA ARG A 322 -17.28 -11.25 -23.47
C ARG A 322 -15.88 -11.38 -24.08
N GLU A 323 -14.95 -10.55 -23.71
CA GLU A 323 -13.56 -10.65 -24.15
C GLU A 323 -12.73 -11.61 -23.28
N HIS A 324 -13.14 -11.83 -22.02
CA HIS A 324 -12.50 -12.81 -21.14
C HIS A 324 -13.15 -14.19 -21.30
N LYS A 325 -12.33 -15.19 -21.58
CA LYS A 325 -12.77 -16.59 -21.79
C LYS A 325 -13.32 -17.26 -20.52
N GLU A 326 -13.09 -16.68 -19.36
CA GLU A 326 -13.68 -17.15 -18.11
C GLU A 326 -14.90 -16.32 -17.76
N PRO A 327 -16.05 -16.96 -17.48
CA PRO A 327 -17.17 -16.21 -16.95
C PRO A 327 -16.73 -15.61 -15.62
N MET A 328 -16.78 -14.28 -15.49
CA MET A 328 -16.73 -13.65 -14.17
C MET A 328 -17.75 -14.38 -13.30
N ARG A 329 -17.26 -15.07 -12.28
CA ARG A 329 -18.15 -15.79 -11.36
C ARG A 329 -19.14 -14.79 -10.82
N GLN A 330 -20.40 -15.17 -10.86
CA GLN A 330 -21.46 -14.31 -10.35
C GLN A 330 -21.11 -13.95 -8.90
N ASP A 331 -21.18 -12.67 -8.60
CA ASP A 331 -20.82 -12.11 -7.30
C ASP A 331 -21.58 -12.84 -6.20
N ALA A 332 -20.87 -13.42 -5.27
CA ALA A 332 -21.42 -14.12 -4.10
C ALA A 332 -21.18 -13.29 -2.83
N GLY A 333 -21.02 -11.97 -2.97
CA GLY A 333 -20.59 -11.09 -1.91
C GLY A 333 -21.62 -10.86 -0.82
N THR A 334 -21.10 -10.67 0.37
CA THR A 334 -21.85 -10.25 1.55
C THR A 334 -21.30 -8.91 2.05
N GLY A 335 -21.99 -8.26 2.99
CA GLY A 335 -21.55 -6.99 3.54
C GLY A 335 -20.50 -7.16 4.67
N VAL A 336 -20.88 -6.80 5.90
CA VAL A 336 -19.99 -6.75 7.07
C VAL A 336 -20.24 -7.91 8.01
N LEU A 337 -19.22 -8.68 8.30
CA LEU A 337 -19.22 -9.76 9.30
C LEU A 337 -18.43 -9.33 10.53
N LEU A 338 -19.08 -9.38 11.71
CA LEU A 338 -18.49 -9.10 13.02
C LEU A 338 -18.36 -10.41 13.81
N LYS A 339 -17.13 -10.88 14.04
CA LYS A 339 -16.85 -12.17 14.69
C LYS A 339 -16.28 -11.96 16.09
N GLY A 340 -17.11 -12.12 17.15
CA GLY A 340 -16.64 -12.07 18.52
C GLY A 340 -15.95 -10.77 18.92
N THR A 341 -16.22 -9.70 18.21
CA THR A 341 -15.58 -8.38 18.36
C THR A 341 -16.33 -7.47 19.33
N SER A 342 -15.75 -6.34 19.70
CA SER A 342 -16.38 -5.37 20.58
C SER A 342 -16.15 -3.91 20.17
N ASP A 343 -17.09 -3.04 20.62
CA ASP A 343 -16.97 -1.60 20.41
C ASP A 343 -16.95 -1.21 18.92
N VAL A 344 -17.94 -1.72 18.16
CA VAL A 344 -18.03 -1.52 16.72
C VAL A 344 -19.23 -0.67 16.35
N VAL A 345 -19.02 0.32 15.50
CA VAL A 345 -20.09 1.13 14.91
C VAL A 345 -20.15 0.86 13.40
N VAL A 346 -21.33 0.48 12.89
CA VAL A 346 -21.64 0.35 11.47
C VAL A 346 -22.77 1.32 11.15
N SER A 347 -22.45 2.46 10.53
CA SER A 347 -23.44 3.54 10.38
C SER A 347 -23.28 4.32 9.08
N GLY A 348 -24.40 4.73 8.49
CA GLY A 348 -24.39 5.59 7.32
C GLY A 348 -23.88 4.93 6.04
N ASN A 349 -23.94 3.61 5.94
CA ASN A 349 -23.52 2.86 4.77
C ASN A 349 -24.71 2.55 3.85
N THR A 350 -24.42 2.32 2.58
CA THR A 350 -25.38 1.79 1.60
C THR A 350 -25.00 0.37 1.22
N PHE A 351 -25.95 -0.57 1.32
CA PHE A 351 -25.81 -1.96 0.91
C PHE A 351 -26.83 -2.27 -0.18
N SER A 352 -26.35 -2.77 -1.32
CA SER A 352 -27.23 -3.13 -2.43
C SER A 352 -26.63 -4.25 -3.27
N GLY A 353 -27.50 -5.17 -3.72
CA GLY A 353 -27.11 -6.24 -4.64
C GLY A 353 -26.23 -7.32 -4.03
N LEU A 354 -26.37 -7.60 -2.74
CA LEU A 354 -25.59 -8.62 -2.06
C LEU A 354 -26.31 -9.99 -2.10
N ASP A 355 -25.56 -11.05 -2.26
CA ASP A 355 -26.10 -12.42 -2.24
C ASP A 355 -26.40 -12.92 -0.81
N GLY A 356 -25.76 -12.33 0.18
CA GLY A 356 -26.00 -12.57 1.60
C GLY A 356 -26.41 -11.32 2.36
N PRO A 357 -26.31 -11.32 3.71
CA PRO A 357 -26.75 -10.22 4.56
C PRO A 357 -25.85 -8.97 4.40
N ALA A 358 -26.42 -7.81 4.74
CA ALA A 358 -25.70 -6.56 4.79
C ALA A 358 -24.75 -6.48 5.98
N VAL A 359 -25.24 -6.82 7.19
CA VAL A 359 -24.42 -6.82 8.43
C VAL A 359 -24.90 -7.96 9.33
N TRP A 360 -23.96 -8.75 9.86
CA TRP A 360 -24.33 -9.73 10.88
C TRP A 360 -23.19 -9.98 11.86
N THR A 361 -23.56 -10.49 13.04
CA THR A 361 -22.60 -10.86 14.08
C THR A 361 -22.55 -12.37 14.27
N GLU A 362 -21.36 -12.85 14.63
CA GLU A 362 -21.13 -14.24 15.07
C GLU A 362 -20.30 -14.23 16.35
N GLY A 363 -20.39 -15.30 17.14
CA GLY A 363 -19.67 -15.44 18.41
C GLY A 363 -20.08 -14.42 19.48
N ASP A 364 -19.23 -14.21 20.47
CA ASP A 364 -19.49 -13.35 21.64
C ASP A 364 -19.25 -11.86 21.37
N SER A 365 -19.90 -11.33 20.33
CA SER A 365 -19.80 -9.89 20.02
C SER A 365 -20.55 -9.04 21.06
N ARG A 366 -20.08 -7.81 21.32
CA ARG A 366 -20.68 -6.92 22.31
C ARG A 366 -20.44 -5.44 22.00
N ARG A 367 -21.33 -4.59 22.48
CA ARG A 367 -21.29 -3.13 22.26
C ARG A 367 -21.14 -2.78 20.77
N VAL A 368 -22.08 -3.35 20.00
CA VAL A 368 -22.18 -3.12 18.54
C VAL A 368 -23.36 -2.19 18.29
N LEU A 369 -23.12 -1.12 17.55
CA LEU A 369 -24.16 -0.21 17.07
C LEU A 369 -24.28 -0.34 15.55
N ILE A 370 -25.45 -0.75 15.05
CA ILE A 370 -25.79 -0.77 13.62
C ILE A 370 -26.92 0.24 13.39
N SER A 371 -26.64 1.37 12.75
CA SER A 371 -27.65 2.43 12.62
C SER A 371 -27.50 3.28 11.35
N ASN A 372 -28.64 3.89 10.94
CA ASN A 372 -28.66 4.85 9.82
C ASN A 372 -28.12 4.29 8.49
N ASN A 373 -28.21 2.99 8.25
CA ASN A 373 -27.81 2.38 6.98
C ASN A 373 -29.00 2.25 6.04
N LEU A 374 -28.77 2.32 4.74
CA LEU A 374 -29.72 1.99 3.69
C LEU A 374 -29.40 0.61 3.14
N VAL A 375 -30.38 -0.30 3.18
CA VAL A 375 -30.26 -1.68 2.71
C VAL A 375 -31.34 -1.99 1.70
N THR A 376 -30.91 -2.37 0.50
CA THR A 376 -31.80 -2.75 -0.60
C THR A 376 -31.22 -3.97 -1.32
N ASP A 377 -32.09 -4.87 -1.83
CA ASP A 377 -31.68 -5.97 -2.70
C ASP A 377 -30.50 -6.80 -2.12
N VAL A 378 -30.68 -7.32 -0.91
CA VAL A 378 -29.71 -8.21 -0.23
C VAL A 378 -30.32 -9.61 -0.02
N ASN A 379 -29.51 -10.60 0.38
CA ASN A 379 -29.93 -11.98 0.53
C ASN A 379 -30.45 -12.64 -0.77
N ARG A 380 -29.94 -12.28 -1.91
CA ARG A 380 -30.41 -12.72 -3.23
C ARG A 380 -30.31 -14.23 -3.44
N ARG A 381 -29.30 -14.90 -2.82
CA ARG A 381 -29.04 -16.34 -3.02
C ARG A 381 -29.05 -17.13 -1.73
N GLN A 382 -29.65 -16.60 -0.68
CA GLN A 382 -29.68 -17.32 0.59
C GLN A 382 -30.51 -18.61 0.50
N ARG A 383 -29.88 -19.73 0.82
CA ARG A 383 -30.57 -21.00 1.07
C ARG A 383 -31.24 -21.01 2.46
N GLU A 384 -30.75 -20.21 3.40
CA GLU A 384 -31.30 -19.98 4.72
C GLU A 384 -31.73 -18.50 4.83
N ARG A 385 -32.96 -18.26 5.25
CA ARG A 385 -33.49 -16.89 5.43
C ARG A 385 -32.87 -16.22 6.65
N ARG A 386 -31.73 -15.58 6.47
CA ARG A 386 -31.18 -14.68 7.48
C ARG A 386 -31.79 -13.28 7.33
N PRO A 387 -31.96 -12.51 8.44
CA PRO A 387 -32.27 -11.09 8.33
C PRO A 387 -31.20 -10.35 7.50
N ALA A 388 -31.61 -9.26 6.84
CA ALA A 388 -30.66 -8.39 6.12
C ALA A 388 -29.59 -7.79 7.06
N MET A 389 -29.98 -7.55 8.33
CA MET A 389 -29.11 -7.17 9.42
C MET A 389 -29.46 -7.99 10.66
N ASP A 390 -28.43 -8.53 11.34
CA ASP A 390 -28.62 -9.41 12.49
C ASP A 390 -27.52 -9.18 13.55
N LEU A 391 -27.95 -8.89 14.77
CA LEU A 391 -27.05 -8.80 15.93
C LEU A 391 -26.67 -10.16 16.52
N GLY A 392 -27.30 -11.27 16.08
CA GLY A 392 -26.92 -12.64 16.47
C GLY A 392 -26.83 -12.87 17.99
N GLY A 393 -27.50 -12.08 18.82
CA GLY A 393 -27.38 -12.12 20.27
C GLY A 393 -26.21 -11.33 20.87
N ALA A 394 -25.60 -10.46 20.12
CA ALA A 394 -24.54 -9.55 20.61
C ALA A 394 -25.02 -8.75 21.84
N LYS A 395 -24.25 -8.79 22.93
CA LYS A 395 -24.58 -8.15 24.20
C LYS A 395 -24.38 -6.64 24.16
N GLU A 396 -25.18 -5.87 24.92
CA GLU A 396 -25.07 -4.41 25.03
C GLU A 396 -25.06 -3.72 23.65
N SER A 397 -25.83 -4.23 22.69
CA SER A 397 -25.80 -3.86 21.29
C SER A 397 -27.15 -3.34 20.81
N LEU A 398 -27.14 -2.52 19.76
CA LEU A 398 -28.33 -1.85 19.26
C LEU A 398 -28.39 -1.85 17.73
N LEU A 399 -29.52 -2.26 17.19
CA LEU A 399 -29.89 -2.16 15.78
C LEU A 399 -31.08 -1.18 15.67
N LYS A 400 -30.88 0.01 15.07
CA LYS A 400 -31.92 1.05 15.00
C LYS A 400 -31.77 1.99 13.81
N ASP A 401 -32.86 2.64 13.46
CA ASP A 401 -32.91 3.73 12.49
C ASP A 401 -32.30 3.36 11.11
N ASN A 402 -32.35 2.08 10.74
CA ASN A 402 -31.92 1.60 9.42
C ASN A 402 -33.14 1.55 8.48
N ILE A 403 -32.95 1.93 7.23
CA ILE A 403 -33.95 1.75 6.17
C ILE A 403 -33.64 0.43 5.48
N ILE A 404 -34.50 -0.57 5.67
CA ILE A 404 -34.38 -1.89 5.04
C ILE A 404 -35.59 -2.04 4.11
N VAL A 405 -35.33 -2.02 2.81
CA VAL A 405 -36.34 -2.27 1.79
C VAL A 405 -36.36 -3.76 1.53
N ALA A 406 -37.44 -4.42 1.96
CA ALA A 406 -37.68 -5.79 1.57
C ALA A 406 -38.00 -5.78 0.06
N ASP A 407 -37.17 -6.41 -0.73
CA ASP A 407 -37.49 -6.62 -2.13
C ASP A 407 -38.72 -7.49 -2.19
N GLY A 408 -39.72 -6.99 -2.90
CA GLY A 408 -40.94 -7.75 -3.15
C GLY A 408 -40.64 -9.01 -3.95
N PRO A 409 -41.59 -9.96 -3.97
CA PRO A 409 -41.42 -11.26 -4.61
C PRO A 409 -41.10 -11.16 -6.10
#